data_4a095e6f20f5cb5ea6601cff7a5d41ab
#
_entry.id   4a095e6f20f5cb5ea6601cff7a5d41ab
#
_cell.length_a   1.000
_cell.length_b   1.000
_cell.length_c   1.000
_cell.angle_alpha   90.00
_cell.angle_beta   90.00
_cell.angle_gamma   90.00
#
_symmetry.space_group_name_H-M   'P 1'
#
loop_
_entity.id
_entity.type
_entity.pdbx_description
1 polymer ?
#
loop_
_entity_poly.entity_id
_entity_poly.type
_entity_poly.pdbx_seq_one_letter_code
_entity_poly.pdbx_strand_id
1 'polypeptide(L)'
;DIPHIAYPEDALAYQAGCCALGDGGLFVGDTPAGPVCLCAERVDDELVIVKELLGPAGMGRAVFPDLPRIAPARRWEIRGPRPWDERPDLRGNLGKFAMLKWLDPELESAWDWGTVGYLGLAFD
;
A
#
# COMPACT_ATOMS: atom_id res chain seq x y z
N ASP A 1 -13.50 -3.27 -7.20
CA ASP A 1 -12.76 -3.42 -5.94
C ASP A 1 -11.59 -4.37 -6.17
N ILE A 2 -10.42 -4.04 -5.61
CA ILE A 2 -9.25 -4.91 -5.65
C ILE A 2 -9.36 -5.86 -4.45
N PRO A 3 -9.32 -7.20 -4.64
CA PRO A 3 -9.27 -8.13 -3.53
C PRO A 3 -8.05 -7.85 -2.65
N HIS A 4 -8.27 -7.65 -1.38
CA HIS A 4 -7.22 -7.35 -0.41
C HIS A 4 -7.53 -8.04 0.93
N ILE A 5 -6.52 -8.15 1.76
CA ILE A 5 -6.69 -8.67 3.12
C ILE A 5 -7.23 -7.55 4.01
N ALA A 6 -8.36 -7.81 4.66
CA ALA A 6 -8.87 -6.95 5.72
C ALA A 6 -8.13 -7.26 7.02
N TYR A 7 -7.38 -6.30 7.52
CA TYR A 7 -6.66 -6.46 8.78
C TYR A 7 -7.56 -6.13 9.98
N PRO A 8 -7.54 -6.93 11.04
CA PRO A 8 -8.22 -6.59 12.28
C PRO A 8 -7.57 -5.36 12.95
N GLU A 9 -8.33 -4.71 13.82
CA GLU A 9 -7.93 -3.44 14.43
C GLU A 9 -6.62 -3.54 15.23
N ASP A 10 -6.40 -4.64 15.94
CA ASP A 10 -5.18 -4.91 16.70
C ASP A 10 -3.94 -5.04 15.79
N ALA A 11 -4.09 -5.68 14.63
CA ALA A 11 -3.01 -5.76 13.64
C ALA A 11 -2.68 -4.38 13.05
N LEU A 12 -3.69 -3.56 12.77
CA LEU A 12 -3.49 -2.18 12.31
C LEU A 12 -2.83 -1.32 13.38
N ALA A 13 -3.25 -1.45 14.64
CA ALA A 13 -2.64 -0.74 15.76
C ALA A 13 -1.17 -1.15 15.96
N TYR A 14 -0.87 -2.44 15.85
CA TYR A 14 0.51 -2.93 15.90
C TYR A 14 1.36 -2.34 14.77
N GLN A 15 0.87 -2.38 13.54
CA GLN A 15 1.57 -1.83 12.38
C GLN A 15 1.79 -0.32 12.51
N ALA A 16 0.78 0.42 12.99
CA ALA A 16 0.91 1.85 13.26
C ALA A 16 2.01 2.12 14.29
N GLY A 17 2.08 1.31 15.35
CA GLY A 17 3.14 1.39 16.36
C GLY A 17 4.53 1.13 15.77
N CYS A 18 4.67 0.10 14.93
CA CYS A 18 5.94 -0.19 14.25
C CYS A 18 6.38 0.97 13.35
N CYS A 19 5.48 1.52 12.55
CA CYS A 19 5.80 2.66 11.68
C CYS A 19 6.16 3.93 12.48
N ALA A 20 5.51 4.15 13.62
CA ALA A 20 5.79 5.30 14.48
C ALA A 20 7.20 5.24 15.09
N LEU A 21 7.74 4.06 15.35
CA LEU A 21 9.13 3.88 15.81
C LEU A 21 10.15 4.33 14.76
N GLY A 22 9.78 4.28 13.48
CA GLY A 22 10.59 4.73 12.35
C GLY A 22 10.16 6.09 11.81
N ASP A 23 9.65 7.01 12.64
CA ASP A 23 9.20 8.34 12.19
C ASP A 23 8.16 8.27 11.05
N GLY A 24 7.29 7.30 11.10
CA GLY A 24 6.22 7.06 10.14
C GLY A 24 4.86 6.92 10.80
N GLY A 25 3.92 6.29 10.11
CA GLY A 25 2.58 6.06 10.65
C GLY A 25 1.59 5.56 9.62
N LEU A 26 0.36 5.39 10.09
CA LEU A 26 -0.83 5.22 9.25
C LEU A 26 -1.50 6.58 9.07
N PHE A 27 -1.72 6.95 7.82
CA PHE A 27 -2.33 8.22 7.45
C PHE A 27 -3.59 7.98 6.64
N VAL A 28 -4.64 8.70 6.97
CA VAL A 28 -5.89 8.71 6.21
C VAL A 28 -6.15 10.13 5.73
N GLY A 29 -6.59 10.25 4.52
CA GLY A 29 -6.91 11.55 3.94
C GLY A 29 -7.99 11.44 2.88
N ASP A 30 -8.53 12.59 2.50
CA ASP A 30 -9.51 12.71 1.44
C ASP A 30 -8.88 13.31 0.18
N THR A 31 -9.19 12.73 -0.96
CA THR A 31 -8.85 13.27 -2.27
C THR A 31 -10.12 13.58 -3.05
N PRO A 32 -10.05 14.36 -4.14
CA PRO A 32 -11.20 14.56 -5.01
C PRO A 32 -11.79 13.25 -5.59
N ALA A 33 -10.99 12.19 -5.64
CA ALA A 33 -11.43 10.87 -6.11
C ALA A 33 -12.02 10.00 -4.99
N GLY A 34 -11.84 10.39 -3.72
CA GLY A 34 -12.31 9.66 -2.54
C GLY A 34 -11.24 9.48 -1.47
N PRO A 35 -11.54 8.74 -0.40
CA PRO A 35 -10.63 8.53 0.71
C PRO A 35 -9.41 7.71 0.28
N VAL A 36 -8.27 8.03 0.90
CA VAL A 36 -7.01 7.30 0.73
C VAL A 36 -6.43 6.94 2.09
N CYS A 37 -5.74 5.82 2.13
CA CYS A 37 -4.98 5.38 3.29
C CYS A 37 -3.55 5.06 2.84
N LEU A 38 -2.57 5.51 3.61
CA LEU A 38 -1.18 5.13 3.39
C LEU A 38 -0.49 4.75 4.70
N CYS A 39 0.38 3.77 4.60
CA CYS A 39 1.27 3.36 5.68
C CYS A 39 2.70 3.68 5.26
N ALA A 40 3.39 4.49 6.02
CA ALA A 40 4.76 4.90 5.72
C ALA A 40 5.70 4.65 6.89
N GLU A 41 6.94 4.31 6.59
CA GLU A 41 8.01 4.10 7.55
C GLU A 41 9.31 4.69 7.01
N ARG A 42 10.03 5.40 7.86
CA ARG A 42 11.37 5.90 7.54
C ARG A 42 12.39 4.79 7.73
N VAL A 43 13.18 4.54 6.71
CA VAL A 43 14.29 3.57 6.76
C VAL A 43 15.59 4.25 7.20
N ASP A 44 15.85 5.44 6.66
CA ASP A 44 17.00 6.27 6.97
C ASP A 44 16.73 7.75 6.65
N ASP A 45 17.73 8.59 6.72
CA ASP A 45 17.61 10.04 6.47
C ASP A 45 17.20 10.38 5.02
N GLU A 46 17.35 9.45 4.08
CA GLU A 46 17.08 9.68 2.67
C GLU A 46 15.85 8.94 2.15
N LEU A 47 15.46 7.81 2.78
CA LEU A 47 14.46 6.90 2.27
C LEU A 47 13.26 6.73 3.21
N VAL A 48 12.08 6.94 2.66
CA VAL A 48 10.81 6.50 3.25
C VAL A 48 10.21 5.40 2.37
N ILE A 49 9.77 4.31 2.99
CA ILE A 49 8.97 3.27 2.34
C ILE A 49 7.50 3.54 2.65
N VAL A 50 6.70 3.75 1.62
CA VAL A 50 5.25 3.68 1.71
C VAL A 50 4.86 2.22 1.53
N LYS A 51 4.68 1.52 2.65
CA LYS A 51 4.41 0.06 2.69
C LYS A 51 3.07 -0.29 2.07
N GLU A 52 2.11 0.62 2.16
CA GLU A 52 0.80 0.48 1.56
C GLU A 52 0.25 1.82 1.14
N LEU A 53 -0.38 1.85 -0.02
CA LEU A 53 -1.18 2.99 -0.47
C LEU A 53 -2.45 2.45 -1.11
N LEU A 54 -3.58 2.68 -0.45
CA LEU A 54 -4.91 2.26 -0.88
C LEU A 54 -5.82 3.46 -1.12
N GLY A 55 -6.65 3.35 -2.14
CA GLY A 55 -7.64 4.34 -2.47
C GLY A 55 -8.21 4.13 -3.88
N PRO A 56 -9.04 5.05 -4.36
CA PRO A 56 -9.62 4.98 -5.69
C PRO A 56 -8.58 5.14 -6.80
N ALA A 57 -8.94 4.71 -8.00
CA ALA A 57 -8.12 4.95 -9.19
C ALA A 57 -7.80 6.45 -9.34
N GLY A 58 -6.60 6.77 -9.79
CA GLY A 58 -6.15 8.16 -9.94
C GLY A 58 -5.63 8.83 -8.67
N MET A 59 -5.74 8.20 -7.51
CA MET A 59 -5.28 8.77 -6.24
C MET A 59 -3.81 9.18 -6.21
N GLY A 60 -2.95 8.49 -6.95
CA GLY A 60 -1.51 8.78 -7.01
C GLY A 60 -1.22 10.22 -7.41
N ARG A 61 -1.99 10.79 -8.34
CA ARG A 61 -1.85 12.19 -8.75
C ARG A 61 -2.09 13.18 -7.62
N ALA A 62 -2.99 12.84 -6.71
CA ALA A 62 -3.31 13.68 -5.56
C ALA A 62 -2.33 13.46 -4.40
N VAL A 63 -1.91 12.22 -4.16
CA VAL A 63 -1.10 11.84 -2.98
C VAL A 63 0.38 12.12 -3.17
N PHE A 64 0.96 11.82 -4.33
CA PHE A 64 2.41 11.93 -4.53
C PHE A 64 2.98 13.34 -4.33
N PRO A 65 2.32 14.43 -4.74
CA PRO A 65 2.78 15.77 -4.44
C PRO A 65 2.82 16.10 -2.94
N ASP A 66 2.00 15.41 -2.14
CA ASP A 66 1.90 15.63 -0.70
C ASP A 66 2.87 14.77 0.14
N LEU A 67 3.47 13.72 -0.46
CA LEU A 67 4.41 12.85 0.26
C LEU A 67 5.55 13.61 0.94
N PRO A 68 6.19 14.62 0.33
CA PRO A 68 7.24 15.38 1.00
C PRO A 68 6.77 16.13 2.25
N ARG A 69 5.47 16.42 2.35
CA ARG A 69 4.87 17.07 3.52
C ARG A 69 4.47 16.06 4.59
N ILE A 70 3.97 14.89 4.18
CA ILE A 70 3.50 13.83 5.07
C ILE A 70 4.69 13.07 5.68
N ALA A 71 5.66 12.72 4.85
CA ALA A 71 6.83 11.95 5.22
C ALA A 71 8.05 12.49 4.47
N PRO A 72 8.70 13.55 4.98
CA PRO A 72 9.82 14.21 4.32
C PRO A 72 10.98 13.24 4.06
N ALA A 73 11.44 13.13 2.81
CA ALA A 73 12.58 12.31 2.41
C ALA A 73 13.13 12.81 1.09
N ARG A 74 14.29 12.29 0.66
CA ARG A 74 14.82 12.50 -0.70
C ARG A 74 14.29 11.49 -1.69
N ARG A 75 13.90 10.31 -1.20
CA ARG A 75 13.40 9.21 -2.02
C ARG A 75 12.25 8.50 -1.31
N TRP A 76 11.26 8.11 -2.10
CA TRP A 76 10.15 7.27 -1.64
C TRP A 76 10.12 6.00 -2.46
N GLU A 77 10.01 4.87 -1.78
CA GLU A 77 9.65 3.59 -2.36
C GLU A 77 8.18 3.33 -2.04
N ILE A 78 7.35 3.18 -3.05
CA ILE A 78 5.91 3.09 -2.87
C ILE A 78 5.45 1.72 -3.32
N ARG A 79 4.81 0.98 -2.41
CA ARG A 79 4.14 -0.28 -2.69
C ARG A 79 2.65 -0.02 -2.83
N GLY A 80 2.03 -0.62 -3.82
CA GLY A 80 0.61 -0.42 -4.06
C GLY A 80 0.03 -1.45 -5.02
N PRO A 81 -1.30 -1.53 -5.08
CA PRO A 81 -1.98 -2.43 -6.02
C PRO A 81 -1.72 -2.01 -7.46
N ARG A 82 -1.71 -2.99 -8.37
CA ARG A 82 -1.68 -2.73 -9.81
C ARG A 82 -3.10 -2.30 -10.28
N PRO A 83 -3.23 -1.42 -11.28
CA PRO A 83 -2.21 -0.74 -12.06
C PRO A 83 -1.95 0.70 -11.60
N TRP A 84 -0.67 1.05 -11.52
CA TRP A 84 -0.20 2.43 -11.35
C TRP A 84 0.05 3.11 -12.71
N ASP A 85 -0.68 2.68 -13.74
CA ASP A 85 -0.44 3.04 -15.15
C ASP A 85 -0.62 4.54 -15.47
N GLU A 86 -1.07 5.32 -14.48
CA GLU A 86 -1.32 6.76 -14.66
C GLU A 86 -0.05 7.63 -14.54
N ARG A 87 1.07 7.03 -14.17
CA ARG A 87 2.34 7.74 -13.98
C ARG A 87 3.48 7.03 -14.71
N PRO A 88 3.62 7.26 -16.03
CA PRO A 88 4.67 6.64 -16.84
C PRO A 88 6.09 7.10 -16.44
N ASP A 89 6.20 8.19 -15.68
CA ASP A 89 7.44 8.68 -15.10
C ASP A 89 7.89 7.90 -13.84
N LEU A 90 7.00 7.12 -13.23
CA LEU A 90 7.36 6.26 -12.12
C LEU A 90 7.97 4.96 -12.63
N ARG A 91 9.16 4.65 -12.15
CA ARG A 91 9.79 3.35 -12.38
C ARG A 91 9.20 2.35 -11.41
N GLY A 92 8.29 1.51 -11.89
CA GLY A 92 7.68 0.45 -11.11
C GLY A 92 8.17 -0.92 -11.55
N ASN A 93 8.32 -1.82 -10.58
CA ASN A 93 8.55 -3.24 -10.82
C ASN A 93 7.37 -4.03 -10.27
N LEU A 94 6.87 -4.99 -11.05
CA LEU A 94 5.90 -5.95 -10.53
C LEU A 94 6.65 -7.01 -9.72
N GLY A 95 6.44 -7.00 -8.41
CA GLY A 95 6.99 -8.00 -7.50
C GLY A 95 5.96 -9.05 -7.10
N LYS A 96 6.39 -10.32 -6.98
CA LYS A 96 5.61 -11.35 -6.29
C LYS A 96 5.86 -11.16 -4.80
N PHE A 97 4.83 -10.77 -4.07
CA PHE A 97 5.00 -10.37 -2.68
C PHE A 97 4.51 -11.42 -1.68
N ALA A 98 3.64 -12.33 -2.10
CA ALA A 98 3.13 -13.39 -1.26
C ALA A 98 2.83 -14.67 -2.04
N MET A 99 2.71 -15.77 -1.29
CA MET A 99 2.20 -17.04 -1.79
C MET A 99 0.81 -17.29 -1.19
N LEU A 100 -0.11 -17.77 -2.01
CA LEU A 100 -1.43 -18.19 -1.59
C LEU A 100 -1.46 -19.72 -1.59
N LYS A 101 -2.00 -20.29 -0.50
CA LYS A 101 -2.35 -21.72 -0.42
C LYS A 101 -3.84 -21.82 -0.11
N TRP A 102 -4.57 -22.39 -1.02
CA TRP A 102 -5.97 -22.70 -0.80
C TRP A 102 -6.12 -23.86 0.19
N LEU A 103 -6.95 -23.68 1.18
CA LEU A 103 -7.34 -24.72 2.13
C LEU A 103 -8.74 -25.27 1.80
N ASP A 104 -9.49 -24.53 1.00
CA ASP A 104 -10.82 -24.89 0.52
C ASP A 104 -10.83 -24.88 -1.00
N PRO A 105 -11.03 -26.07 -1.65
CA PRO A 105 -11.07 -26.17 -3.11
C PRO A 105 -12.25 -25.42 -3.76
N GLU A 106 -13.34 -25.17 -3.03
CA GLU A 106 -14.46 -24.41 -3.57
C GLU A 106 -14.09 -22.94 -3.72
N LEU A 107 -13.35 -22.39 -2.76
CA LEU A 107 -12.83 -21.02 -2.85
C LEU A 107 -11.80 -20.88 -3.99
N GLU A 108 -10.93 -21.87 -4.17
CA GLU A 108 -9.99 -21.89 -5.30
C GLU A 108 -10.72 -21.88 -6.64
N SER A 109 -11.76 -22.69 -6.75
CA SER A 109 -12.58 -22.79 -7.97
C SER A 109 -13.39 -21.53 -8.25
N ALA A 110 -13.80 -20.80 -7.21
CA ALA A 110 -14.56 -19.57 -7.31
C ALA A 110 -13.68 -18.33 -7.54
N TRP A 111 -12.37 -18.46 -7.40
CA TRP A 111 -11.46 -17.32 -7.55
C TRP A 111 -11.31 -16.91 -9.00
N ASP A 112 -11.46 -15.62 -9.26
CA ASP A 112 -11.16 -15.05 -10.57
C ASP A 112 -9.64 -14.84 -10.72
N TRP A 113 -9.00 -15.76 -11.43
CA TRP A 113 -7.56 -15.73 -11.72
C TRP A 113 -7.14 -14.57 -12.64
N GLY A 114 -8.09 -13.87 -13.25
CA GLY A 114 -7.84 -12.62 -13.96
C GLY A 114 -7.66 -11.43 -13.03
N THR A 115 -8.06 -11.58 -11.75
CA THR A 115 -7.93 -10.55 -10.73
C THR A 115 -6.65 -10.74 -9.93
N VAL A 116 -5.84 -9.69 -9.84
CA VAL A 116 -4.63 -9.70 -9.02
C VAL A 116 -5.01 -9.29 -7.59
N GLY A 117 -4.87 -10.22 -6.65
CA GLY A 117 -5.00 -9.92 -5.23
C GLY A 117 -3.86 -9.00 -4.75
N TYR A 118 -4.16 -8.14 -3.80
CA TYR A 118 -3.20 -7.25 -3.18
C TYR A 118 -3.01 -7.59 -1.71
N LEU A 119 -1.78 -7.86 -1.34
CA LEU A 119 -1.35 -8.00 0.05
C LEU A 119 -0.53 -6.75 0.40
N GLY A 120 -1.13 -5.80 1.10
CA GLY A 120 -0.55 -4.51 1.40
C GLY A 120 0.46 -4.57 2.53
N LEU A 121 -0.02 -4.50 3.75
CA LEU A 121 0.82 -4.53 4.95
C LEU A 121 1.40 -5.93 5.16
N ALA A 122 2.51 -6.22 4.52
CA ALA A 122 3.29 -7.38 4.91
C ALA A 122 4.11 -7.04 6.17
N PHE A 123 4.18 -7.98 7.06
CA PHE A 123 4.99 -7.90 8.26
C PHE A 123 6.47 -8.10 7.90
N ASP A 124 7.11 -7.08 7.38
CA ASP A 124 8.54 -7.03 7.08
C ASP A 124 9.19 -5.79 7.74
#